data_c4f352c07afa2f2aee3e8e53de439613
#
_entry.id   c4f352c07afa2f2aee3e8e53de439613
#
_cell.length_a   1.000
_cell.length_b   1.000
_cell.length_c   1.000
_cell.angle_alpha   90.00
_cell.angle_beta   90.00
_cell.angle_gamma   90.00
#
_symmetry.space_group_name_H-M   'P 1'
#
loop_
_entity.id
_entity.type
_entity.pdbx_description
1 polymer ?
#
loop_
_entity_poly.entity_id
_entity_poly.type
_entity_poly.pdbx_seq_one_letter_code
_entity_poly.pdbx_strand_id
1 'polypeptide(L)'
;MRIEAQTTNTHLLQPTNLRADDEPVSAVHPRLIRLEALAVSLAQGGDVTAVLGLGSAGVEHARFDDHSDIDFFVVVVDLAAKARFLSSFAWLASMGTVVYSFVNDSNGRKALYSDGLFVEFAVFTAEELADIPFAGARVVWRRPGVDVDLSGAGVPSAGVLDTVEFHLNEALTNLFVGLHRDLRGETLTAFRFIQVFAVDRVLALARLTRPAHLSLDRFDATRRVEAAHPDLIPPLRRMLAGYDDNRAAARAVLDWLTHNFPADPAITEPVEALIARAAAAAR
;
A
#
# COMPACT_ATOMS: atom_id res chain seq x y z
N MET A 1 34.38 -69.84 45.90
CA MET A 1 33.68 -68.59 46.15
C MET A 1 33.97 -67.65 44.96
N ARG A 2 33.06 -67.66 44.01
CA ARG A 2 33.17 -66.85 42.73
C ARG A 2 32.48 -65.51 42.95
N ILE A 3 33.19 -64.45 42.69
CA ILE A 3 32.64 -63.06 42.64
C ILE A 3 32.24 -62.73 41.21
N GLU A 4 30.97 -62.54 41.02
CA GLU A 4 30.42 -62.10 39.73
C GLU A 4 30.61 -60.57 39.61
N ALA A 5 31.20 -60.19 38.48
CA ALA A 5 31.32 -58.77 38.08
C ALA A 5 30.04 -58.26 37.38
N GLN A 6 29.43 -57.27 37.99
CA GLN A 6 28.31 -56.56 37.35
C GLN A 6 28.82 -55.64 36.21
N THR A 7 28.33 -55.87 35.01
CA THR A 7 28.61 -55.03 33.83
C THR A 7 27.62 -53.87 33.84
N THR A 8 28.15 -52.66 33.99
CA THR A 8 27.38 -51.42 33.91
C THR A 8 27.09 -51.09 32.42
N ASN A 9 25.85 -51.08 32.06
CA ASN A 9 25.38 -50.79 30.72
C ASN A 9 25.34 -49.25 30.50
N THR A 10 26.30 -48.70 29.76
CA THR A 10 26.36 -47.29 29.41
C THR A 10 25.48 -47.06 28.15
N HIS A 11 24.28 -46.54 28.36
CA HIS A 11 23.44 -46.05 27.26
C HIS A 11 24.10 -44.82 26.62
N LEU A 12 24.66 -44.99 25.45
CA LEU A 12 25.04 -43.93 24.54
C LEU A 12 23.75 -43.23 24.02
N LEU A 13 23.54 -42.03 24.50
CA LEU A 13 22.53 -41.11 23.92
C LEU A 13 22.93 -40.78 22.48
N GLN A 14 22.12 -41.20 21.53
CA GLN A 14 22.22 -40.78 20.13
C GLN A 14 21.88 -39.30 20.01
N PRO A 15 22.57 -38.51 19.17
CA PRO A 15 22.23 -37.12 18.96
C PRO A 15 20.86 -37.01 18.25
N THR A 16 19.93 -36.33 18.92
CA THR A 16 18.63 -35.94 18.39
C THR A 16 18.81 -35.17 17.11
N ASN A 17 18.16 -35.62 16.02
CA ASN A 17 18.04 -34.94 14.77
C ASN A 17 17.56 -33.49 14.98
N LEU A 18 18.43 -32.52 14.73
CA LEU A 18 18.06 -31.14 14.52
C LEU A 18 17.19 -31.09 13.24
N ARG A 19 15.95 -30.64 13.38
CA ARG A 19 15.07 -30.36 12.25
C ARG A 19 15.69 -29.24 11.43
N ALA A 20 15.85 -29.49 10.13
CA ALA A 20 16.30 -28.53 9.13
C ALA A 20 15.12 -27.62 8.71
N ASP A 21 14.59 -26.83 9.65
CA ASP A 21 13.54 -25.83 9.40
C ASP A 21 13.87 -24.48 10.04
N ASP A 22 15.14 -24.19 10.33
CA ASP A 22 15.60 -22.84 10.58
C ASP A 22 15.83 -22.16 9.21
N GLU A 23 14.77 -21.58 8.65
CA GLU A 23 14.95 -20.53 7.63
C GLU A 23 15.84 -19.45 8.26
N PRO A 24 16.87 -18.95 7.55
CA PRO A 24 17.70 -17.89 8.07
C PRO A 24 16.81 -16.69 8.37
N VAL A 25 16.80 -16.23 9.63
CA VAL A 25 16.16 -14.98 10.02
C VAL A 25 16.66 -13.93 9.04
N SER A 26 15.78 -13.47 8.14
CA SER A 26 16.11 -12.48 7.14
C SER A 26 16.71 -11.28 7.87
N ALA A 27 17.97 -10.95 7.57
CA ALA A 27 18.66 -9.83 8.20
C ALA A 27 17.83 -8.55 7.95
N VAL A 28 17.54 -7.81 9.02
CA VAL A 28 16.79 -6.55 8.94
C VAL A 28 17.52 -5.61 7.98
N HIS A 29 16.79 -5.06 7.01
CA HIS A 29 17.37 -4.18 5.98
C HIS A 29 18.06 -2.96 6.65
N PRO A 30 19.28 -2.57 6.20
CA PRO A 30 20.06 -1.50 6.86
C PRO A 30 19.31 -0.17 7.00
N ARG A 31 18.43 0.17 6.05
CA ARG A 31 17.60 1.38 6.12
C ARG A 31 16.57 1.32 7.25
N LEU A 32 16.00 0.14 7.55
CA LEU A 32 15.07 -0.01 8.69
C LEU A 32 15.76 0.19 10.03
N ILE A 33 17.03 -0.19 10.16
CA ILE A 33 17.84 0.05 11.38
C ILE A 33 17.91 1.54 11.71
N ARG A 34 17.86 2.42 10.70
CA ARG A 34 17.84 3.88 10.90
C ARG A 34 16.59 4.37 11.60
N LEU A 35 15.43 3.76 11.32
CA LEU A 35 14.19 4.06 12.03
C LEU A 35 14.28 3.62 13.50
N GLU A 36 14.90 2.49 13.77
CA GLU A 36 15.18 2.04 15.15
C GLU A 36 16.12 3.05 15.89
N ALA A 37 17.16 3.49 15.21
CA ALA A 37 18.09 4.50 15.77
C ALA A 37 17.39 5.84 16.06
N LEU A 38 16.49 6.27 15.17
CA LEU A 38 15.64 7.45 15.38
C LEU A 38 14.78 7.28 16.63
N ALA A 39 14.10 6.13 16.75
CA ALA A 39 13.24 5.84 17.89
C ALA A 39 14.01 5.85 19.22
N VAL A 40 15.23 5.28 19.26
CA VAL A 40 16.12 5.34 20.43
C VAL A 40 16.51 6.78 20.76
N SER A 41 16.82 7.61 19.76
CA SER A 41 17.15 9.02 19.98
C SER A 41 15.94 9.78 20.56
N LEU A 42 14.75 9.58 20.02
CA LEU A 42 13.52 10.22 20.48
C LEU A 42 13.08 9.76 21.87
N ALA A 43 13.40 8.52 22.23
CA ALA A 43 13.11 7.95 23.55
C ALA A 43 13.78 8.71 24.70
N GLN A 44 14.91 9.39 24.42
CA GLN A 44 15.65 10.17 25.44
C GLN A 44 14.95 11.48 25.81
N GLY A 45 14.06 11.97 24.93
CA GLY A 45 13.27 13.17 25.17
C GLY A 45 11.96 12.87 25.93
N GLY A 46 11.41 13.91 26.56
CA GLY A 46 10.13 13.83 27.25
C GLY A 46 8.89 13.97 26.35
N ASP A 47 9.07 14.34 25.09
CA ASP A 47 7.99 14.78 24.20
C ASP A 47 7.33 13.64 23.39
N VAL A 48 8.03 12.52 23.15
CA VAL A 48 7.54 11.41 22.34
C VAL A 48 7.01 10.28 23.22
N THR A 49 5.87 9.72 22.85
CA THR A 49 5.25 8.57 23.53
C THR A 49 5.37 7.28 22.71
N ALA A 50 5.41 7.38 21.37
CA ALA A 50 5.65 6.24 20.50
C ALA A 50 6.22 6.64 19.14
N VAL A 51 6.88 5.68 18.46
CA VAL A 51 7.27 5.72 17.06
C VAL A 51 6.69 4.48 16.39
N LEU A 52 5.93 4.68 15.33
CA LEU A 52 5.18 3.64 14.64
C LEU A 52 5.66 3.57 13.19
N GLY A 53 6.15 2.41 12.74
CA GLY A 53 6.45 2.15 11.33
C GLY A 53 5.20 1.73 10.58
N LEU A 54 5.05 2.21 9.34
CA LEU A 54 3.88 1.96 8.47
C LEU A 54 4.28 1.23 7.19
N GLY A 55 3.33 0.63 6.51
CA GLY A 55 3.56 -0.05 5.24
C GLY A 55 4.74 -1.02 5.28
N SER A 56 5.75 -0.82 4.41
CA SER A 56 6.97 -1.62 4.37
C SER A 56 7.90 -1.40 5.57
N ALA A 57 7.84 -0.26 6.24
CA ALA A 57 8.53 -0.03 7.51
C ALA A 57 7.73 -0.55 8.72
N GLY A 58 6.47 -0.95 8.50
CA GLY A 58 5.52 -1.44 9.48
C GLY A 58 5.36 -2.96 9.48
N VAL A 59 4.10 -3.41 9.40
CA VAL A 59 3.74 -4.84 9.46
C VAL A 59 4.15 -5.63 8.21
N GLU A 60 4.40 -4.97 7.09
CA GLU A 60 4.82 -5.58 5.83
C GLU A 60 6.36 -5.54 5.63
N HIS A 61 7.13 -5.52 6.70
CA HIS A 61 8.60 -5.35 6.67
C HIS A 61 9.34 -6.43 5.86
N ALA A 62 8.75 -7.61 5.65
CA ALA A 62 9.32 -8.67 4.82
C ALA A 62 9.49 -8.26 3.34
N ARG A 63 8.75 -7.24 2.86
CA ARG A 63 8.86 -6.71 1.49
C ARG A 63 9.76 -5.47 1.37
N PHE A 64 10.39 -5.04 2.46
CA PHE A 64 11.25 -3.85 2.44
C PHE A 64 12.51 -4.10 1.61
N ASP A 65 12.81 -3.22 0.67
CA ASP A 65 13.94 -3.34 -0.27
C ASP A 65 14.63 -1.97 -0.49
N ASP A 66 15.59 -1.92 -1.41
CA ASP A 66 16.33 -0.70 -1.76
C ASP A 66 15.47 0.40 -2.41
N HIS A 67 14.29 0.07 -2.91
CA HIS A 67 13.32 1.00 -3.50
C HIS A 67 12.26 1.47 -2.50
N SER A 68 12.27 0.92 -1.28
CA SER A 68 11.32 1.26 -0.24
C SER A 68 11.68 2.60 0.41
N ASP A 69 10.68 3.43 0.62
CA ASP A 69 10.69 4.55 1.54
C ASP A 69 10.42 4.09 2.98
N ILE A 70 10.59 4.99 3.93
CA ILE A 70 10.24 4.74 5.32
C ILE A 70 9.07 5.66 5.70
N ASP A 71 7.90 5.05 5.84
CA ASP A 71 6.70 5.71 6.35
C ASP A 71 6.58 5.48 7.86
N PHE A 72 6.39 6.54 8.63
CA PHE A 72 6.26 6.39 10.08
C PHE A 72 5.45 7.51 10.74
N PHE A 73 4.86 7.20 11.90
CA PHE A 73 4.25 8.19 12.77
C PHE A 73 5.10 8.39 14.03
N VAL A 74 5.12 9.64 14.49
CA VAL A 74 5.62 10.03 15.82
C VAL A 74 4.43 10.44 16.67
N VAL A 75 4.19 9.72 17.77
CA VAL A 75 3.13 10.07 18.71
C VAL A 75 3.75 10.87 19.85
N VAL A 76 3.21 12.04 20.10
CA VAL A 76 3.73 13.02 21.07
C VAL A 76 2.77 13.24 22.23
N VAL A 77 3.30 13.83 23.32
CA VAL A 77 2.56 14.02 24.57
C VAL A 77 1.43 15.03 24.47
N ASP A 78 1.60 16.08 23.63
CA ASP A 78 0.64 17.18 23.51
C ASP A 78 0.84 17.97 22.20
N LEU A 79 -0.06 18.91 21.93
CA LEU A 79 -0.03 19.80 20.76
C LEU A 79 1.17 20.73 20.75
N ALA A 80 1.73 21.10 21.91
CA ALA A 80 2.93 21.93 21.97
C ALA A 80 4.17 21.14 21.51
N ALA A 81 4.30 19.89 21.91
CA ALA A 81 5.30 18.96 21.39
C ALA A 81 5.14 18.77 19.88
N LYS A 82 3.91 18.51 19.40
CA LYS A 82 3.59 18.41 17.97
C LYS A 82 4.10 19.64 17.19
N ALA A 83 3.79 20.83 17.66
CA ALA A 83 4.23 22.07 17.01
C ALA A 83 5.76 22.17 16.94
N ARG A 84 6.50 21.77 17.99
CA ARG A 84 7.96 21.71 17.99
C ARG A 84 8.51 20.77 16.92
N PHE A 85 7.96 19.56 16.83
CA PHE A 85 8.38 18.55 15.85
C PHE A 85 8.08 18.96 14.41
N LEU A 86 6.97 19.65 14.16
CA LEU A 86 6.61 20.15 12.83
C LEU A 86 7.38 21.41 12.42
N SER A 87 7.80 22.25 13.37
CA SER A 87 8.54 23.47 13.08
C SER A 87 10.00 23.25 12.73
N SER A 88 10.58 22.10 13.13
CA SER A 88 11.97 21.74 12.89
C SER A 88 12.08 20.25 12.56
N PHE A 89 12.98 19.89 11.68
CA PHE A 89 13.31 18.49 11.36
C PHE A 89 14.73 18.09 11.84
N ALA A 90 15.35 18.89 12.71
CA ALA A 90 16.67 18.59 13.27
C ALA A 90 16.71 17.25 14.03
N TRP A 91 15.57 16.82 14.59
CA TRP A 91 15.42 15.54 15.26
C TRP A 91 15.56 14.32 14.33
N LEU A 92 15.49 14.50 13.01
CA LEU A 92 15.73 13.46 12.01
C LEU A 92 17.24 13.18 11.81
N ALA A 93 18.14 13.99 12.38
CA ALA A 93 19.59 13.92 12.16
C ALA A 93 20.22 12.58 12.57
N SER A 94 19.60 11.82 13.51
CA SER A 94 20.05 10.48 13.88
C SER A 94 19.90 9.45 12.74
N MET A 95 19.05 9.74 11.74
CA MET A 95 18.91 8.91 10.54
C MET A 95 19.91 9.30 9.43
N GLY A 96 20.60 10.43 9.53
CA GLY A 96 21.54 10.94 8.52
C GLY A 96 21.34 12.41 8.18
N THR A 97 21.98 12.87 7.10
CA THR A 97 21.91 14.26 6.65
C THR A 97 20.71 14.48 5.73
N VAL A 98 19.73 15.26 6.18
CA VAL A 98 18.58 15.67 5.36
C VAL A 98 19.04 16.74 4.37
N VAL A 99 18.82 16.51 3.08
CA VAL A 99 19.18 17.45 2.00
C VAL A 99 17.96 18.15 1.40
N TYR A 100 16.76 17.61 1.61
CA TYR A 100 15.51 18.22 1.15
C TYR A 100 14.37 17.84 2.09
N SER A 101 13.46 18.76 2.38
CA SER A 101 12.24 18.51 3.13
C SER A 101 11.18 19.54 2.81
N PHE A 102 9.91 19.11 2.79
CA PHE A 102 8.77 20.02 2.67
C PHE A 102 7.57 19.51 3.49
N VAL A 103 6.68 20.43 3.82
CA VAL A 103 5.41 20.13 4.48
C VAL A 103 4.45 19.62 3.42
N ASN A 104 3.98 18.37 3.53
CA ASN A 104 3.01 17.78 2.60
C ASN A 104 1.56 17.89 3.10
N ASP A 105 1.37 17.98 4.42
CA ASP A 105 0.09 18.28 5.04
C ASP A 105 0.28 18.95 6.42
N SER A 106 -0.83 19.24 7.13
CA SER A 106 -0.79 19.91 8.44
C SER A 106 -0.10 19.10 9.55
N ASN A 107 0.05 17.79 9.38
CA ASN A 107 0.59 16.87 10.39
C ASN A 107 1.94 16.29 9.98
N GLY A 108 2.35 16.46 8.71
CA GLY A 108 3.43 15.68 8.15
C GLY A 108 4.40 16.44 7.26
N ARG A 109 5.49 15.75 6.98
CA ARG A 109 6.53 16.16 6.06
C ARG A 109 7.09 14.98 5.29
N LYS A 110 7.66 15.30 4.13
CA LYS A 110 8.53 14.39 3.39
C LYS A 110 9.96 14.89 3.46
N ALA A 111 10.92 13.97 3.53
CA ALA A 111 12.32 14.30 3.58
C ALA A 111 13.18 13.33 2.76
N LEU A 112 14.22 13.89 2.10
CA LEU A 112 15.23 13.13 1.38
C LEU A 112 16.57 13.29 2.11
N TYR A 113 17.24 12.17 2.32
CA TYR A 113 18.59 12.13 2.88
C TYR A 113 19.65 12.10 1.78
N SER A 114 20.87 12.53 2.12
CA SER A 114 22.00 12.64 1.18
C SER A 114 22.39 11.31 0.51
N ASP A 115 22.02 10.18 1.07
CA ASP A 115 22.26 8.83 0.55
C ASP A 115 21.07 8.26 -0.23
N GLY A 116 20.07 9.09 -0.54
CA GLY A 116 18.89 8.71 -1.31
C GLY A 116 17.77 8.03 -0.52
N LEU A 117 17.89 7.89 0.82
CA LEU A 117 16.75 7.43 1.62
C LEU A 117 15.66 8.50 1.60
N PHE A 118 14.44 8.10 1.25
CA PHE A 118 13.26 8.95 1.33
C PHE A 118 12.39 8.53 2.53
N VAL A 119 11.85 9.51 3.23
CA VAL A 119 10.94 9.26 4.34
C VAL A 119 9.70 10.14 4.25
N GLU A 120 8.58 9.59 4.65
CA GLU A 120 7.35 10.33 4.90
C GLU A 120 6.93 10.11 6.35
N PHE A 121 6.62 11.18 7.06
CA PHE A 121 6.21 11.07 8.45
C PHE A 121 5.10 12.05 8.81
N ALA A 122 4.31 11.64 9.81
CA ALA A 122 3.37 12.53 10.46
C ALA A 122 3.53 12.49 11.98
N VAL A 123 3.13 13.57 12.62
CA VAL A 123 3.21 13.76 14.07
C VAL A 123 1.81 13.96 14.61
N PHE A 124 1.42 13.12 15.55
CA PHE A 124 0.08 13.13 16.17
C PHE A 124 0.18 13.12 17.69
N THR A 125 -0.81 13.65 18.36
CA THR A 125 -1.11 13.25 19.74
C THR A 125 -1.82 11.90 19.75
N ALA A 126 -1.90 11.24 20.90
CA ALA A 126 -2.63 9.97 21.00
C ALA A 126 -4.14 10.12 20.66
N GLU A 127 -4.73 11.28 21.00
CA GLU A 127 -6.12 11.61 20.69
C GLU A 127 -6.34 11.77 19.18
N GLU A 128 -5.47 12.53 18.49
CA GLU A 128 -5.55 12.70 17.03
C GLU A 128 -5.34 11.36 16.29
N LEU A 129 -4.41 10.53 16.77
CA LEU A 129 -4.11 9.24 16.13
C LEU A 129 -5.33 8.31 16.10
N ALA A 130 -6.20 8.39 17.10
CA ALA A 130 -7.42 7.57 17.18
C ALA A 130 -8.39 7.82 16.01
N ASP A 131 -8.32 9.00 15.39
CA ASP A 131 -9.17 9.40 14.27
C ASP A 131 -8.51 9.21 12.88
N ILE A 132 -7.21 8.83 12.85
CA ILE A 132 -6.46 8.69 11.60
C ILE A 132 -6.58 7.26 11.05
N PRO A 133 -7.08 7.08 9.80
CA PRO A 133 -7.12 5.76 9.17
C PRO A 133 -5.72 5.32 8.72
N PHE A 134 -5.29 4.11 9.13
CA PHE A 134 -4.08 3.46 8.63
C PHE A 134 -4.21 1.93 8.66
N ALA A 135 -3.44 1.23 7.82
CA ALA A 135 -3.56 -0.22 7.60
C ALA A 135 -2.81 -1.08 8.63
N GLY A 136 -2.66 -0.60 9.87
CA GLY A 136 -1.87 -1.21 10.91
C GLY A 136 -0.46 -0.64 10.96
N ALA A 137 0.16 -0.74 12.13
CA ALA A 137 1.49 -0.22 12.38
C ALA A 137 2.34 -1.22 13.16
N ARG A 138 3.66 -1.17 12.96
CA ARG A 138 4.63 -1.81 13.84
C ARG A 138 5.10 -0.80 14.89
N VAL A 139 5.03 -1.17 16.17
CA VAL A 139 5.65 -0.36 17.22
C VAL A 139 7.16 -0.48 17.10
N VAL A 140 7.82 0.59 16.67
CA VAL A 140 9.27 0.69 16.65
C VAL A 140 9.79 0.97 18.04
N TRP A 141 9.14 1.90 18.75
CA TRP A 141 9.38 2.19 20.16
C TRP A 141 8.12 2.74 20.83
N ARG A 142 7.97 2.47 22.10
CA ARG A 142 6.88 2.99 22.92
C ARG A 142 7.38 3.27 24.33
N ARG A 143 6.97 4.38 24.92
CA ARG A 143 7.26 4.72 26.30
C ARG A 143 6.63 3.67 27.24
N PRO A 144 7.36 3.16 28.25
CA PRO A 144 6.79 2.25 29.23
C PRO A 144 5.53 2.83 29.91
N GLY A 145 4.49 2.00 30.02
CA GLY A 145 3.21 2.39 30.65
C GLY A 145 2.26 3.21 29.78
N VAL A 146 2.66 3.55 28.52
CA VAL A 146 1.77 4.20 27.56
C VAL A 146 1.13 3.14 26.70
N ASP A 147 -0.21 3.14 26.59
CA ASP A 147 -0.91 2.34 25.60
C ASP A 147 -1.19 3.20 24.37
N VAL A 148 -0.97 2.64 23.18
CA VAL A 148 -1.22 3.29 21.89
C VAL A 148 -2.16 2.40 21.12
N ASP A 149 -3.31 2.92 20.76
CA ASP A 149 -4.23 2.21 19.90
C ASP A 149 -3.62 2.08 18.49
N LEU A 150 -3.31 0.84 18.11
CA LEU A 150 -2.73 0.49 16.83
C LEU A 150 -3.77 -0.06 15.84
N SER A 151 -5.03 -0.16 16.26
CA SER A 151 -6.10 -0.67 15.39
C SER A 151 -6.38 0.27 14.22
N GLY A 152 -5.97 1.54 14.37
CA GLY A 152 -6.29 2.63 13.44
C GLY A 152 -7.75 3.02 13.55
N ALA A 153 -8.08 4.27 13.31
CA ALA A 153 -9.45 4.66 13.06
C ALA A 153 -9.88 3.96 11.77
N GLY A 154 -10.62 2.91 11.95
CA GLY A 154 -11.10 1.98 10.94
C GLY A 154 -10.58 2.13 9.52
N VAL A 155 -9.87 1.14 9.05
CA VAL A 155 -9.77 0.92 7.60
C VAL A 155 -11.16 1.17 7.04
N PRO A 156 -11.35 2.02 6.02
CA PRO A 156 -12.66 2.26 5.45
C PRO A 156 -13.34 0.91 5.24
N SER A 157 -14.41 0.65 5.98
CA SER A 157 -15.20 -0.55 5.73
C SER A 157 -15.60 -0.50 4.27
N ALA A 158 -15.63 -1.65 3.60
CA ALA A 158 -16.19 -1.75 2.28
C ALA A 158 -17.50 -0.95 2.28
N GLY A 159 -17.57 0.14 1.50
CA GLY A 159 -18.74 1.00 1.47
C GLY A 159 -19.97 0.17 1.09
N VAL A 160 -21.16 0.60 1.48
CA VAL A 160 -22.43 -0.06 1.07
C VAL A 160 -22.49 -0.31 -0.44
N LEU A 161 -21.78 0.50 -1.23
CA LEU A 161 -21.68 0.41 -2.69
C LEU A 161 -20.46 -0.40 -3.19
N ASP A 162 -19.68 -1.08 -2.33
CA ASP A 162 -18.55 -1.92 -2.77
C ASP A 162 -19.07 -3.29 -3.26
N THR A 163 -19.84 -3.27 -4.33
CA THR A 163 -20.47 -4.44 -4.95
C THR A 163 -20.06 -4.61 -6.42
N VAL A 164 -20.12 -5.84 -6.93
CA VAL A 164 -19.88 -6.12 -8.36
C VAL A 164 -20.79 -5.30 -9.25
N GLU A 165 -22.08 -5.22 -8.92
CA GLU A 165 -23.06 -4.45 -9.69
C GLU A 165 -22.69 -2.96 -9.77
N PHE A 166 -22.34 -2.34 -8.63
CA PHE A 166 -21.93 -0.94 -8.60
C PHE A 166 -20.69 -0.69 -9.46
N HIS A 167 -19.61 -1.48 -9.27
CA HIS A 167 -18.38 -1.26 -10.01
C HIS A 167 -18.52 -1.53 -11.51
N LEU A 168 -19.34 -2.52 -11.90
CA LEU A 168 -19.63 -2.79 -13.31
C LEU A 168 -20.33 -1.60 -13.98
N ASN A 169 -21.40 -1.10 -13.35
CA ASN A 169 -22.16 0.03 -13.89
C ASN A 169 -21.34 1.34 -13.88
N GLU A 170 -20.56 1.59 -12.83
CA GLU A 170 -19.63 2.72 -12.79
C GLU A 170 -18.57 2.64 -13.89
N ALA A 171 -18.00 1.47 -14.17
CA ALA A 171 -17.07 1.32 -15.27
C ALA A 171 -17.71 1.66 -16.64
N LEU A 172 -18.89 1.09 -16.92
CA LEU A 172 -19.61 1.30 -18.16
C LEU A 172 -20.03 2.77 -18.36
N THR A 173 -20.50 3.42 -17.30
CA THR A 173 -20.89 4.85 -17.36
C THR A 173 -19.66 5.75 -17.47
N ASN A 174 -18.53 5.41 -16.87
CA ASN A 174 -17.25 6.12 -17.07
C ASN A 174 -16.78 6.01 -18.54
N LEU A 175 -16.92 4.84 -19.18
CA LEU A 175 -16.64 4.70 -20.61
C LEU A 175 -17.55 5.59 -21.45
N PHE A 176 -18.86 5.58 -21.17
CA PHE A 176 -19.83 6.39 -21.90
C PHE A 176 -19.52 7.89 -21.83
N VAL A 177 -19.32 8.41 -20.62
CA VAL A 177 -18.98 9.82 -20.39
C VAL A 177 -17.62 10.14 -21.01
N GLY A 178 -16.62 9.30 -20.80
CA GLY A 178 -15.26 9.49 -21.32
C GLY A 178 -15.22 9.59 -22.84
N LEU A 179 -15.93 8.71 -23.55
CA LEU A 179 -16.03 8.74 -25.03
C LEU A 179 -16.72 10.00 -25.54
N HIS A 180 -17.74 10.51 -24.86
CA HIS A 180 -18.32 11.79 -25.17
C HIS A 180 -17.35 12.97 -25.01
N ARG A 181 -16.48 12.91 -23.99
CA ARG A 181 -15.40 13.90 -23.80
C ARG A 181 -14.37 13.82 -24.92
N ASP A 182 -13.97 12.62 -25.31
CA ASP A 182 -13.04 12.38 -26.42
C ASP A 182 -13.58 12.97 -27.73
N LEU A 183 -14.86 12.72 -28.08
CA LEU A 183 -15.53 13.27 -29.25
C LEU A 183 -15.65 14.80 -29.27
N ARG A 184 -15.53 15.46 -28.10
CA ARG A 184 -15.47 16.92 -27.97
C ARG A 184 -14.06 17.49 -28.08
N GLY A 185 -13.04 16.63 -28.21
CA GLY A 185 -11.63 17.03 -28.15
C GLY A 185 -11.09 17.26 -26.73
N GLU A 186 -11.84 16.87 -25.68
CA GLU A 186 -11.43 16.96 -24.28
C GLU A 186 -10.57 15.74 -23.91
N THR A 187 -9.47 15.50 -24.61
CA THR A 187 -8.67 14.27 -24.56
C THR A 187 -8.18 13.92 -23.16
N LEU A 188 -7.70 14.91 -22.37
CA LEU A 188 -7.23 14.67 -21.00
C LEU A 188 -8.37 14.22 -20.06
N THR A 189 -9.55 14.84 -20.21
CA THR A 189 -10.72 14.44 -19.41
C THR A 189 -11.18 13.04 -19.81
N ALA A 190 -11.22 12.74 -21.11
CA ALA A 190 -11.52 11.41 -21.64
C ALA A 190 -10.55 10.35 -21.09
N PHE A 191 -9.24 10.63 -21.12
CA PHE A 191 -8.22 9.76 -20.55
C PHE A 191 -8.52 9.43 -19.07
N ARG A 192 -8.85 10.43 -18.26
CA ARG A 192 -9.17 10.18 -16.84
C ARG A 192 -10.40 9.31 -16.66
N PHE A 193 -11.47 9.54 -17.42
CA PHE A 193 -12.67 8.72 -17.30
C PHE A 193 -12.42 7.27 -17.76
N ILE A 194 -11.73 7.08 -18.87
CA ILE A 194 -11.55 5.79 -19.51
C ILE A 194 -10.38 5.01 -18.89
N GLN A 195 -9.20 5.63 -18.82
CA GLN A 195 -7.97 4.93 -18.45
C GLN A 195 -7.62 5.02 -16.96
N VAL A 196 -8.33 5.84 -16.18
CA VAL A 196 -8.17 5.91 -14.73
C VAL A 196 -9.45 5.41 -14.04
N PHE A 197 -10.55 6.15 -14.13
CA PHE A 197 -11.74 5.83 -13.34
C PHE A 197 -12.39 4.50 -13.74
N ALA A 198 -12.52 4.19 -15.05
CA ALA A 198 -13.05 2.88 -15.44
C ALA A 198 -12.07 1.73 -15.11
N VAL A 199 -10.76 1.94 -15.22
CA VAL A 199 -9.76 0.95 -14.83
C VAL A 199 -9.75 0.72 -13.31
N ASP A 200 -9.92 1.75 -12.48
CA ASP A 200 -10.10 1.59 -11.03
C ASP A 200 -11.29 0.67 -10.70
N ARG A 201 -12.38 0.76 -11.48
CA ARG A 201 -13.52 -0.16 -11.32
C ARG A 201 -13.20 -1.59 -11.76
N VAL A 202 -12.39 -1.76 -12.82
CA VAL A 202 -11.88 -3.10 -13.22
C VAL A 202 -11.05 -3.72 -12.10
N LEU A 203 -10.17 -2.95 -11.46
CA LEU A 203 -9.37 -3.42 -10.31
C LEU A 203 -10.26 -3.79 -9.11
N ALA A 204 -11.29 -2.98 -8.82
CA ALA A 204 -12.25 -3.28 -7.77
C ALA A 204 -13.04 -4.57 -8.08
N LEU A 205 -13.48 -4.77 -9.32
CA LEU A 205 -14.14 -5.99 -9.77
C LEU A 205 -13.23 -7.21 -9.63
N ALA A 206 -11.96 -7.10 -10.03
CA ALA A 206 -10.99 -8.17 -9.87
C ALA A 206 -10.78 -8.52 -8.39
N ARG A 207 -10.64 -7.53 -7.51
CA ARG A 207 -10.53 -7.72 -6.06
C ARG A 207 -11.73 -8.46 -5.47
N LEU A 208 -12.94 -8.17 -5.94
CA LEU A 208 -14.18 -8.78 -5.44
C LEU A 208 -14.41 -10.20 -5.96
N THR A 209 -13.90 -10.53 -7.15
CA THR A 209 -14.32 -11.75 -7.86
C THR A 209 -13.19 -12.74 -8.16
N ARG A 210 -11.92 -12.34 -7.94
CA ARG A 210 -10.75 -13.18 -8.26
C ARG A 210 -9.90 -13.46 -7.02
N PRO A 211 -9.30 -14.66 -6.92
CA PRO A 211 -8.30 -14.91 -5.90
C PRO A 211 -7.07 -14.04 -6.16
N ALA A 212 -6.51 -13.46 -5.09
CA ALA A 212 -5.26 -12.73 -5.15
C ALA A 212 -4.12 -13.61 -4.64
N HIS A 213 -2.94 -13.53 -5.28
CA HIS A 213 -1.75 -14.26 -4.86
C HIS A 213 -1.10 -13.68 -3.59
N LEU A 214 -1.43 -12.42 -3.27
CA LEU A 214 -0.96 -11.75 -2.05
C LEU A 214 -2.02 -10.76 -1.56
N SER A 215 -1.85 -10.27 -0.32
CA SER A 215 -2.74 -9.27 0.26
C SER A 215 -2.69 -7.96 -0.54
N LEU A 216 -3.88 -7.48 -0.92
CA LEU A 216 -4.04 -6.20 -1.61
C LEU A 216 -4.00 -5.05 -0.62
N ASP A 217 -3.48 -3.92 -1.08
CA ASP A 217 -3.56 -2.67 -0.35
C ASP A 217 -5.02 -2.19 -0.27
N ARG A 218 -5.44 -1.73 0.92
CA ARG A 218 -6.83 -1.29 1.13
C ARG A 218 -7.07 0.17 0.76
N PHE A 219 -6.00 0.96 0.64
CA PHE A 219 -6.09 2.38 0.33
C PHE A 219 -5.78 2.68 -1.14
N ASP A 220 -5.04 1.80 -1.80
CA ASP A 220 -4.65 1.97 -3.19
C ASP A 220 -4.73 0.63 -3.94
N ALA A 221 -5.79 0.46 -4.73
CA ALA A 221 -6.03 -0.75 -5.52
C ALA A 221 -4.97 -0.99 -6.62
N THR A 222 -4.17 0.02 -6.96
CA THR A 222 -3.12 -0.10 -7.98
C THR A 222 -1.84 -0.71 -7.44
N ARG A 223 -1.63 -0.63 -6.12
CA ARG A 223 -0.42 -1.15 -5.49
C ARG A 223 -0.30 -2.66 -5.63
N ARG A 224 0.80 -3.11 -6.21
CA ARG A 224 1.16 -4.53 -6.34
C ARG A 224 0.15 -5.35 -7.16
N VAL A 225 -0.67 -4.71 -7.99
CA VAL A 225 -1.70 -5.40 -8.78
C VAL A 225 -1.08 -6.47 -9.69
N GLU A 226 0.10 -6.22 -10.25
CA GLU A 226 0.82 -7.16 -11.11
C GLU A 226 1.23 -8.44 -10.37
N ALA A 227 1.59 -8.32 -9.10
CA ALA A 227 1.94 -9.46 -8.27
C ALA A 227 0.70 -10.16 -7.68
N ALA A 228 -0.36 -9.39 -7.35
CA ALA A 228 -1.60 -9.91 -6.81
C ALA A 228 -2.46 -10.61 -7.86
N HIS A 229 -2.53 -10.04 -9.07
CA HIS A 229 -3.34 -10.51 -10.19
C HIS A 229 -2.52 -10.51 -11.50
N PRO A 230 -1.54 -11.39 -11.67
CA PRO A 230 -0.68 -11.41 -12.86
C PRO A 230 -1.46 -11.65 -14.16
N ASP A 231 -2.64 -12.26 -14.09
CA ASP A 231 -3.56 -12.47 -15.20
C ASP A 231 -4.20 -11.17 -15.71
N LEU A 232 -4.19 -10.09 -14.92
CA LEU A 232 -4.63 -8.76 -15.35
C LEU A 232 -3.56 -8.00 -16.17
N ILE A 233 -2.29 -8.39 -16.12
CA ILE A 233 -1.23 -7.65 -16.83
C ILE A 233 -1.51 -7.49 -18.33
N PRO A 234 -1.89 -8.55 -19.09
CA PRO A 234 -2.19 -8.40 -20.51
C PRO A 234 -3.40 -7.50 -20.80
N PRO A 235 -4.56 -7.61 -20.11
CA PRO A 235 -5.65 -6.68 -20.32
C PRO A 235 -5.32 -5.24 -19.88
N LEU A 236 -4.64 -5.02 -18.74
CA LEU A 236 -4.25 -3.68 -18.27
C LEU A 236 -3.37 -2.95 -19.30
N ARG A 237 -2.42 -3.62 -19.95
CA ARG A 237 -1.60 -3.02 -21.01
C ARG A 237 -2.43 -2.49 -22.19
N ARG A 238 -3.57 -3.08 -22.47
CA ARG A 238 -4.49 -2.60 -23.52
C ARG A 238 -5.43 -1.51 -23.02
N MET A 239 -5.83 -1.57 -21.75
CA MET A 239 -6.69 -0.57 -21.09
C MET A 239 -5.96 0.74 -20.81
N LEU A 240 -4.64 0.69 -20.66
CA LEU A 240 -3.74 1.84 -20.41
C LEU A 240 -2.94 2.14 -21.68
N ALA A 241 -3.66 2.48 -22.76
CA ALA A 241 -3.10 2.67 -24.10
C ALA A 241 -2.34 4.00 -24.29
N GLY A 242 -2.48 4.94 -23.35
CA GLY A 242 -1.84 6.24 -23.39
C GLY A 242 -2.77 7.39 -23.82
N TYR A 243 -2.23 8.62 -23.82
CA TYR A 243 -3.00 9.85 -23.99
C TYR A 243 -3.77 9.92 -25.31
N ASP A 244 -3.18 9.42 -26.39
CA ASP A 244 -3.75 9.55 -27.75
C ASP A 244 -4.70 8.40 -28.12
N ASP A 245 -4.81 7.36 -27.29
CA ASP A 245 -5.51 6.13 -27.62
C ASP A 245 -6.70 5.83 -26.69
N ASN A 246 -7.43 6.86 -26.26
CA ASN A 246 -8.61 6.72 -25.39
C ASN A 246 -9.64 5.71 -25.91
N ARG A 247 -9.84 5.68 -27.22
CA ARG A 247 -10.78 4.78 -27.86
C ARG A 247 -10.35 3.31 -27.82
N ALA A 248 -9.06 3.05 -28.08
CA ALA A 248 -8.51 1.68 -27.98
C ALA A 248 -8.58 1.18 -26.54
N ALA A 249 -8.28 2.06 -25.58
CA ALA A 249 -8.44 1.78 -24.16
C ALA A 249 -9.90 1.47 -23.78
N ALA A 250 -10.86 2.30 -24.25
CA ALA A 250 -12.28 2.08 -23.99
C ALA A 250 -12.77 0.72 -24.54
N ARG A 251 -12.31 0.34 -25.74
CA ARG A 251 -12.59 -0.97 -26.32
C ARG A 251 -12.07 -2.09 -25.41
N ALA A 252 -10.83 -1.99 -24.97
CA ALA A 252 -10.21 -3.00 -24.13
C ALA A 252 -10.91 -3.16 -22.77
N VAL A 253 -11.34 -2.05 -22.17
CA VAL A 253 -12.12 -2.08 -20.91
C VAL A 253 -13.49 -2.72 -21.16
N LEU A 254 -14.22 -2.30 -22.20
CA LEU A 254 -15.54 -2.85 -22.52
C LEU A 254 -15.47 -4.35 -22.78
N ASP A 255 -14.52 -4.81 -23.61
CA ASP A 255 -14.32 -6.22 -23.93
C ASP A 255 -14.05 -7.06 -22.66
N TRP A 256 -13.25 -6.53 -21.74
CA TRP A 256 -12.98 -7.21 -20.47
C TRP A 256 -14.23 -7.29 -19.58
N LEU A 257 -14.99 -6.20 -19.47
CA LEU A 257 -16.21 -6.14 -18.66
C LEU A 257 -17.25 -7.13 -19.18
N THR A 258 -17.54 -7.10 -20.48
CA THR A 258 -18.57 -7.96 -21.12
C THR A 258 -18.16 -9.42 -21.19
N HIS A 259 -16.86 -9.71 -21.22
CA HIS A 259 -16.35 -11.09 -21.14
C HIS A 259 -16.50 -11.69 -19.74
N ASN A 260 -16.33 -10.91 -18.68
CA ASN A 260 -16.30 -11.40 -17.31
C ASN A 260 -17.64 -11.24 -16.56
N PHE A 261 -18.52 -10.35 -17.01
CA PHE A 261 -19.76 -10.01 -16.30
C PHE A 261 -20.94 -9.89 -17.26
N PRO A 262 -22.16 -10.24 -16.80
CA PRO A 262 -23.39 -9.97 -17.54
C PRO A 262 -23.66 -8.45 -17.52
N ALA A 263 -23.26 -7.76 -18.59
CA ALA A 263 -23.46 -6.31 -18.75
C ALA A 263 -24.78 -6.03 -19.49
N ASP A 264 -25.49 -4.97 -19.07
CA ASP A 264 -26.78 -4.57 -19.68
C ASP A 264 -26.57 -4.02 -21.11
N PRO A 265 -27.23 -4.54 -22.12
CA PRO A 265 -27.20 -4.01 -23.49
C PRO A 265 -27.61 -2.53 -23.59
N ALA A 266 -28.47 -2.06 -22.70
CA ALA A 266 -28.93 -0.67 -22.69
C ALA A 266 -27.78 0.36 -22.48
N ILE A 267 -26.65 -0.05 -21.93
CA ILE A 267 -25.46 0.80 -21.77
C ILE A 267 -24.31 0.33 -22.67
N THR A 268 -24.11 -0.97 -22.89
CA THR A 268 -22.98 -1.46 -23.71
C THR A 268 -23.15 -1.11 -25.19
N GLU A 269 -24.36 -1.23 -25.77
CA GLU A 269 -24.61 -0.84 -27.16
C GLU A 269 -24.32 0.66 -27.44
N PRO A 270 -24.78 1.63 -26.61
CA PRO A 270 -24.36 3.01 -26.75
C PRO A 270 -22.85 3.23 -26.64
N VAL A 271 -22.15 2.56 -25.73
CA VAL A 271 -20.68 2.64 -25.59
C VAL A 271 -20.00 2.12 -26.87
N GLU A 272 -20.45 0.98 -27.40
CA GLU A 272 -19.95 0.44 -28.68
C GLU A 272 -20.15 1.40 -29.85
N ALA A 273 -21.35 2.01 -29.95
CA ALA A 273 -21.65 2.99 -30.98
C ALA A 273 -20.70 4.22 -30.88
N LEU A 274 -20.39 4.70 -29.67
CA LEU A 274 -19.45 5.82 -29.48
C LEU A 274 -18.01 5.42 -29.86
N ILE A 275 -17.55 4.24 -29.55
CA ILE A 275 -16.24 3.72 -29.98
C ILE A 275 -16.16 3.67 -31.51
N ALA A 276 -17.23 3.23 -32.17
CA ALA A 276 -17.27 3.16 -33.62
C ALA A 276 -17.27 4.55 -34.27
N ARG A 277 -18.00 5.56 -33.73
CA ARG A 277 -18.03 6.95 -34.20
C ARG A 277 -16.69 7.65 -34.10
N ALA A 278 -16.00 7.48 -33.01
CA ALA A 278 -14.66 8.04 -32.81
C ALA A 278 -13.65 7.47 -33.84
N ALA A 279 -13.87 6.23 -34.34
CA ALA A 279 -13.07 5.65 -35.44
C ALA A 279 -13.27 6.34 -36.77
N ALA A 280 -14.46 6.87 -37.05
CA ALA A 280 -14.78 7.54 -38.29
C ALA A 280 -14.27 9.00 -38.33
N ALA A 281 -14.23 9.68 -37.19
CA ALA A 281 -13.74 11.06 -37.06
C ALA A 281 -12.22 11.23 -37.17
N ALA A 282 -11.46 10.15 -36.97
CA ALA A 282 -9.99 10.12 -37.01
C ALA A 282 -9.45 9.81 -38.45
N ARG A 283 -10.29 9.61 -39.44
CA ARG A 283 -9.95 9.42 -40.88
C ARG A 283 -10.20 10.69 -41.69
#